data_0f45a98b72f5b00303f6c98e0248c092
#
_entry.id   0f45a98b72f5b00303f6c98e0248c092
#
_cell.length_a   1.000
_cell.length_b   1.000
_cell.length_c   1.000
_cell.angle_alpha   90.00
_cell.angle_beta   90.00
_cell.angle_gamma   90.00
#
_symmetry.space_group_name_H-M   'P 1'
#
loop_
_entity.id
_entity.type
_entity.pdbx_description
1 polymer ?
#
loop_
_entity_poly.entity_id
_entity_poly.type
_entity_poly.pdbx_seq_one_letter_code
_entity_poly.pdbx_strand_id
1 'polypeptide(L)'
;MLFCVLCAGAQSNIISKIESFSFGEGKVRINQPEKLVSLMGTMASGDVQQVEGYRVLVYSGNNSRQARDEANAMAEYMRANYPGAEVYVVFEAPIRTCEYGDFRTREEAELLMYRLRATKKFKEISVKKCLINLPY
;
A
#
# COMPACT_ATOMS: atom_id res chain seq x y z
N MET A 1 -3.62 42.60 19.55
CA MET A 1 -4.54 41.45 19.58
C MET A 1 -4.49 40.78 18.21
N LEU A 2 -3.80 39.66 18.13
CA LEU A 2 -3.64 38.90 16.88
C LEU A 2 -4.70 37.79 16.86
N PHE A 3 -5.68 37.94 15.97
CA PHE A 3 -6.74 36.96 15.79
C PHE A 3 -6.23 35.87 14.87
N CYS A 4 -5.83 34.73 15.43
CA CYS A 4 -5.45 33.53 14.66
C CYS A 4 -6.75 32.84 14.22
N VAL A 5 -7.14 33.04 12.95
CA VAL A 5 -8.23 32.28 12.32
C VAL A 5 -7.69 30.89 12.02
N LEU A 6 -8.07 29.92 12.86
CA LEU A 6 -7.93 28.51 12.53
C LEU A 6 -8.86 28.22 11.35
N CYS A 7 -8.30 28.09 10.14
CA CYS A 7 -8.97 27.41 9.04
C CYS A 7 -9.09 25.93 9.38
N ALA A 8 -10.20 25.54 9.99
CA ALA A 8 -10.65 24.16 9.99
C ALA A 8 -11.00 23.79 8.54
N GLY A 9 -10.08 23.10 7.87
CA GLY A 9 -10.34 22.51 6.56
C GLY A 9 -11.44 21.47 6.70
N ALA A 10 -12.69 21.87 6.39
CA ALA A 10 -13.80 20.96 6.30
C ALA A 10 -13.48 19.95 5.17
N GLN A 11 -13.21 18.71 5.53
CA GLN A 11 -13.09 17.60 4.59
C GLN A 11 -14.45 17.42 3.92
N SER A 12 -14.58 17.90 2.70
CA SER A 12 -15.79 17.77 1.91
C SER A 12 -16.01 16.31 1.57
N ASN A 13 -17.08 15.71 2.08
CA ASN A 13 -17.49 14.36 1.78
C ASN A 13 -17.67 14.23 0.24
N ILE A 14 -17.17 13.14 -0.36
CA ILE A 14 -17.24 12.87 -1.81
C ILE A 14 -18.68 12.92 -2.32
N ILE A 15 -19.65 12.56 -1.48
CA ILE A 15 -21.08 12.59 -1.79
C ILE A 15 -21.55 14.02 -2.03
N SER A 16 -21.18 14.98 -1.16
CA SER A 16 -21.55 16.38 -1.32
C SER A 16 -20.91 17.00 -2.57
N LYS A 17 -19.72 16.55 -2.95
CA LYS A 17 -19.08 16.95 -4.22
C LYS A 17 -19.86 16.44 -5.43
N ILE A 18 -20.34 15.19 -5.41
CA ILE A 18 -21.10 14.60 -6.52
C ILE A 18 -22.49 15.25 -6.62
N GLU A 19 -23.15 15.51 -5.47
CA GLU A 19 -24.45 16.18 -5.45
C GLU A 19 -24.38 17.65 -5.88
N SER A 20 -23.25 18.32 -5.65
CA SER A 20 -23.02 19.69 -6.12
C SER A 20 -22.66 19.79 -7.60
N PHE A 21 -22.35 18.68 -8.25
CA PHE A 21 -21.98 18.63 -9.66
C PHE A 21 -23.26 18.56 -10.51
N SER A 22 -23.73 19.70 -11.02
CA SER A 22 -24.84 19.74 -11.94
C SER A 22 -24.33 19.88 -13.38
N PHE A 23 -24.58 18.87 -14.20
CA PHE A 23 -24.35 18.91 -15.64
C PHE A 23 -25.71 18.96 -16.35
N GLY A 24 -26.15 20.14 -16.78
CA GLY A 24 -27.45 20.33 -17.42
C GLY A 24 -28.63 20.34 -16.43
N GLU A 25 -29.81 19.89 -16.86
CA GLU A 25 -31.06 19.90 -16.05
C GLU A 25 -31.19 18.72 -15.08
N GLY A 26 -30.20 17.81 -15.03
CA GLY A 26 -30.21 16.63 -14.16
C GLY A 26 -29.64 16.91 -12.78
N LYS A 27 -30.41 16.65 -11.71
CA LYS A 27 -29.91 16.60 -10.31
C LYS A 27 -29.70 15.15 -9.90
N VAL A 28 -28.47 14.83 -9.49
CA VAL A 28 -28.15 13.54 -8.86
C VAL A 28 -28.42 13.64 -7.37
N ARG A 29 -29.28 12.78 -6.84
CA ARG A 29 -29.53 12.63 -5.41
C ARG A 29 -29.10 11.24 -4.98
N ILE A 30 -28.15 11.17 -4.04
CA ILE A 30 -27.67 9.90 -3.51
C ILE A 30 -28.40 9.64 -2.19
N ASN A 31 -29.35 8.70 -2.21
CA ASN A 31 -30.12 8.35 -1.03
C ASN A 31 -29.43 7.18 -0.31
N GLN A 32 -28.63 7.49 0.72
CA GLN A 32 -27.93 6.50 1.55
C GLN A 32 -28.34 6.61 3.01
N PRO A 33 -28.35 5.49 3.78
CA PRO A 33 -28.53 5.54 5.23
C PRO A 33 -27.44 6.40 5.89
N GLU A 34 -27.82 7.25 6.86
CA GLU A 34 -26.88 8.14 7.58
C GLU A 34 -25.69 7.40 8.18
N LYS A 35 -25.89 6.14 8.57
CA LYS A 35 -24.84 5.26 9.08
C LYS A 35 -23.73 4.96 8.07
N LEU A 36 -24.07 4.91 6.79
CA LEU A 36 -23.10 4.74 5.69
C LEU A 36 -22.32 6.02 5.42
N VAL A 37 -22.99 7.17 5.50
CA VAL A 37 -22.37 8.49 5.35
C VAL A 37 -21.35 8.75 6.46
N SER A 38 -21.64 8.35 7.69
CA SER A 38 -20.72 8.49 8.82
C SER A 38 -19.48 7.57 8.70
N LEU A 39 -19.65 6.37 8.15
CA LEU A 39 -18.55 5.44 7.89
C LEU A 39 -17.63 5.94 6.75
N MET A 40 -18.19 6.54 5.72
CA MET A 40 -17.41 7.13 4.62
C MET A 40 -16.64 8.39 5.05
N GLY A 41 -17.16 9.14 6.02
CA GLY A 41 -16.49 10.33 6.58
C GLY A 41 -15.28 9.97 7.47
N THR A 42 -15.29 8.82 8.10
CA THR A 42 -14.18 8.34 8.96
C THR A 42 -13.02 7.71 8.16
N MET A 43 -13.23 7.29 6.93
CA MET A 43 -12.18 6.73 6.07
C MET A 43 -11.26 7.78 5.43
N ALA A 44 -11.54 9.07 5.59
CA ALA A 44 -10.77 10.16 4.97
C ALA A 44 -9.55 10.63 5.78
N SER A 45 -9.31 10.11 6.96
CA SER A 45 -8.08 10.41 7.70
C SER A 45 -7.06 9.31 7.44
N GLY A 46 -6.31 9.44 6.37
CA GLY A 46 -5.00 8.87 6.02
C GLY A 46 -4.36 7.73 6.83
N ASP A 47 -5.11 7.07 7.69
CA ASP A 47 -4.65 5.91 8.45
C ASP A 47 -4.60 4.70 7.51
N VAL A 48 -3.39 4.36 7.10
CA VAL A 48 -3.10 3.11 6.38
C VAL A 48 -3.57 1.96 7.26
N GLN A 49 -4.65 1.30 6.87
CA GLN A 49 -5.15 0.14 7.61
C GLN A 49 -4.22 -1.03 7.39
N GLN A 50 -3.52 -1.43 8.45
CA GLN A 50 -2.69 -2.64 8.42
C GLN A 50 -3.54 -3.86 8.70
N VAL A 51 -3.45 -4.85 7.82
CA VAL A 51 -4.13 -6.14 7.95
C VAL A 51 -3.14 -7.29 7.77
N GLU A 52 -3.48 -8.45 8.27
CA GLU A 52 -2.71 -9.65 7.98
C GLU A 52 -2.75 -9.98 6.48
N GLY A 53 -1.58 -10.22 5.91
CA GLY A 53 -1.41 -10.56 4.50
C GLY A 53 -0.08 -11.23 4.24
N TYR A 54 0.37 -11.11 2.98
CA TYR A 54 1.55 -11.81 2.50
C TYR A 54 2.39 -10.88 1.63
N ARG A 55 3.71 -11.02 1.72
CA ARG A 55 4.70 -10.40 0.82
C ARG A 55 5.61 -11.44 0.21
N VAL A 56 6.11 -11.16 -0.96
CA VAL A 56 7.12 -12.01 -1.61
C VAL A 56 8.51 -11.52 -1.20
N LEU A 57 9.24 -12.37 -0.50
CA LEU A 57 10.63 -12.14 -0.15
C LEU A 57 11.49 -12.40 -1.38
N VAL A 58 12.21 -11.40 -1.86
CA VAL A 58 13.07 -11.48 -3.06
C VAL A 58 14.55 -11.46 -2.74
N TYR A 59 14.92 -11.03 -1.52
CA TYR A 59 16.29 -11.04 -1.02
C TYR A 59 16.31 -11.20 0.49
N SER A 60 17.28 -11.96 0.99
CA SER A 60 17.60 -12.08 2.41
C SER A 60 19.12 -12.07 2.61
N GLY A 61 19.61 -11.25 3.50
CA GLY A 61 21.02 -11.11 3.82
C GLY A 61 21.28 -10.81 5.29
N ASN A 62 22.54 -10.84 5.69
CA ASN A 62 22.97 -10.50 7.05
C ASN A 62 23.06 -8.97 7.27
N ASN A 63 23.58 -8.54 8.43
CA ASN A 63 23.78 -7.12 8.75
C ASN A 63 25.09 -6.54 8.21
N SER A 64 25.62 -7.05 7.09
CA SER A 64 26.81 -6.49 6.46
C SER A 64 26.47 -5.28 5.59
N ARG A 65 27.49 -4.43 5.35
CA ARG A 65 27.35 -3.31 4.41
C ARG A 65 27.02 -3.82 3.00
N GLN A 66 27.65 -4.89 2.59
CA GLN A 66 27.40 -5.53 1.30
C GLN A 66 25.95 -6.00 1.17
N ALA A 67 25.40 -6.68 2.18
CA ALA A 67 24.01 -7.12 2.17
C ALA A 67 23.03 -5.95 2.12
N ARG A 68 23.37 -4.80 2.70
CA ARG A 68 22.59 -3.58 2.59
C ARG A 68 22.56 -3.06 1.16
N ASP A 69 23.71 -3.00 0.52
CA ASP A 69 23.83 -2.50 -0.85
C ASP A 69 23.12 -3.44 -1.83
N GLU A 70 23.25 -4.76 -1.64
CA GLU A 70 22.53 -5.78 -2.42
C GLU A 70 21.01 -5.70 -2.25
N ALA A 71 20.51 -5.50 -1.03
CA ALA A 71 19.08 -5.34 -0.76
C ALA A 71 18.52 -4.09 -1.47
N ASN A 72 19.26 -2.98 -1.42
CA ASN A 72 18.86 -1.74 -2.10
C ASN A 72 18.88 -1.90 -3.63
N ALA A 73 19.93 -2.52 -4.18
CA ALA A 73 20.02 -2.79 -5.61
C ALA A 73 18.87 -3.71 -6.07
N MET A 74 18.50 -4.70 -5.26
CA MET A 74 17.36 -5.56 -5.54
C MET A 74 16.05 -4.78 -5.50
N ALA A 75 15.88 -3.86 -4.55
CA ALA A 75 14.69 -3.01 -4.48
C ALA A 75 14.57 -2.08 -5.69
N GLU A 76 15.66 -1.49 -6.15
CA GLU A 76 15.68 -0.67 -7.37
C GLU A 76 15.35 -1.51 -8.62
N TYR A 77 15.93 -2.71 -8.71
CA TYR A 77 15.62 -3.64 -9.79
C TYR A 77 14.13 -4.00 -9.83
N MET A 78 13.52 -4.28 -8.65
CA MET A 78 12.10 -4.60 -8.57
C MET A 78 11.22 -3.42 -8.98
N ARG A 79 11.53 -2.22 -8.52
CA ARG A 79 10.79 -0.99 -8.91
C ARG A 79 10.85 -0.72 -10.41
N ALA A 80 12.00 -0.93 -11.02
CA ALA A 80 12.21 -0.69 -12.45
C ALA A 80 11.50 -1.71 -13.35
N ASN A 81 11.52 -2.99 -12.97
CA ASN A 81 11.02 -4.08 -13.81
C ASN A 81 9.60 -4.55 -13.45
N TYR A 82 9.16 -4.28 -12.23
CA TYR A 82 7.85 -4.69 -11.69
C TYR A 82 7.15 -3.52 -10.98
N PRO A 83 6.73 -2.47 -11.72
CA PRO A 83 6.18 -1.25 -11.11
C PRO A 83 4.75 -1.41 -10.55
N GLY A 84 4.22 -2.64 -10.53
CA GLY A 84 2.83 -2.90 -10.14
C GLY A 84 2.57 -2.97 -8.63
N ALA A 85 3.61 -2.94 -7.77
CA ALA A 85 3.43 -3.01 -6.33
C ALA A 85 4.61 -2.38 -5.57
N GLU A 86 4.41 -2.11 -4.29
CA GLU A 86 5.41 -1.51 -3.41
C GLU A 86 6.57 -2.46 -3.09
N VAL A 87 7.75 -1.88 -2.86
CA VAL A 87 8.98 -2.60 -2.50
C VAL A 87 9.48 -2.10 -1.16
N TYR A 88 9.66 -3.01 -0.23
CA TYR A 88 10.08 -2.73 1.13
C TYR A 88 11.46 -3.32 1.40
N VAL A 89 12.38 -2.51 1.92
CA VAL A 89 13.65 -2.99 2.49
C VAL A 89 13.53 -2.93 3.99
N VAL A 90 13.45 -4.09 4.63
CA VAL A 90 13.22 -4.23 6.07
C VAL A 90 14.48 -4.76 6.73
N PHE A 91 14.80 -4.24 7.92
CA PHE A 91 15.87 -4.74 8.76
C PHE A 91 15.31 -5.24 10.09
N GLU A 92 15.27 -6.53 10.23
CA GLU A 92 14.96 -7.23 11.49
C GLU A 92 16.23 -7.91 11.97
N ALA A 93 16.93 -7.27 12.91
CA ALA A 93 18.25 -7.71 13.34
C ALA A 93 18.30 -9.22 13.70
N PRO A 94 19.24 -9.98 13.15
CA PRO A 94 20.41 -9.58 12.34
C PRO A 94 20.19 -9.64 10.81
N ILE A 95 18.95 -9.83 10.35
CA ILE A 95 18.61 -10.11 8.95
C ILE A 95 18.07 -8.86 8.27
N ARG A 96 18.53 -8.63 7.04
CA ARG A 96 17.99 -7.62 6.12
C ARG A 96 17.28 -8.30 4.97
N THR A 97 16.06 -7.87 4.70
CA THR A 97 15.21 -8.46 3.66
C THR A 97 14.77 -7.39 2.65
N CYS A 98 14.54 -7.81 1.41
CA CYS A 98 13.79 -7.06 0.43
C CYS A 98 12.49 -7.81 0.14
N GLU A 99 11.37 -7.15 0.36
CA GLU A 99 10.02 -7.69 0.24
C GLU A 99 9.26 -6.94 -0.84
N TYR A 100 8.43 -7.64 -1.59
CA TYR A 100 7.67 -7.09 -2.70
C TYR A 100 6.19 -7.40 -2.60
N GLY A 101 5.36 -6.39 -2.80
CA GLY A 101 3.91 -6.43 -2.89
C GLY A 101 3.20 -6.63 -1.57
N ASP A 102 1.96 -6.20 -1.53
CA ASP A 102 1.03 -6.38 -0.42
C ASP A 102 -0.14 -7.25 -0.91
N PHE A 103 -0.11 -8.54 -0.63
CA PHE A 103 -1.10 -9.51 -1.10
C PHE A 103 -2.03 -9.92 0.05
N ARG A 104 -3.33 -9.95 -0.20
CA ARG A 104 -4.32 -10.37 0.80
C ARG A 104 -4.34 -11.88 0.96
N THR A 105 -4.09 -12.60 -0.10
CA THR A 105 -4.12 -14.07 -0.11
C THR A 105 -2.73 -14.65 -0.37
N ARG A 106 -2.52 -15.84 0.17
CA ARG A 106 -1.28 -16.58 -0.02
C ARG A 106 -1.10 -17.01 -1.48
N GLU A 107 -2.19 -17.37 -2.12
CA GLU A 107 -2.24 -17.84 -3.50
C GLU A 107 -1.76 -16.76 -4.48
N GLU A 108 -2.17 -15.50 -4.27
CA GLU A 108 -1.70 -14.36 -5.08
C GLU A 108 -0.18 -14.15 -4.93
N ALA A 109 0.32 -14.21 -3.71
CA ALA A 109 1.75 -14.09 -3.44
C ALA A 109 2.55 -15.25 -4.05
N GLU A 110 2.05 -16.49 -3.94
CA GLU A 110 2.67 -17.68 -4.53
C GLU A 110 2.68 -17.62 -6.06
N LEU A 111 1.61 -17.15 -6.69
CA LEU A 111 1.55 -16.98 -8.14
C LEU A 111 2.65 -16.03 -8.64
N LEU A 112 2.83 -14.90 -7.96
CA LEU A 112 3.91 -13.99 -8.28
C LEU A 112 5.28 -14.60 -8.01
N MET A 113 5.44 -15.29 -6.87
CA MET A 113 6.68 -15.98 -6.52
C MET A 113 7.09 -16.96 -7.63
N TYR A 114 6.17 -17.76 -8.16
CA TYR A 114 6.46 -18.69 -9.26
C TYR A 114 6.87 -17.96 -10.53
N ARG A 115 6.23 -16.84 -10.88
CA ARG A 115 6.62 -16.01 -12.03
C ARG A 115 8.04 -15.46 -11.87
N LEU A 116 8.37 -14.93 -10.70
CA LEU A 116 9.70 -14.40 -10.41
C LEU A 116 10.76 -15.50 -10.39
N ARG A 117 10.45 -16.67 -9.83
CA ARG A 117 11.36 -17.84 -9.82
C ARG A 117 11.70 -18.32 -11.24
N ALA A 118 10.75 -18.27 -12.15
CA ALA A 118 10.97 -18.63 -13.55
C ALA A 118 12.03 -17.77 -14.25
N THR A 119 12.25 -16.53 -13.79
CA THR A 119 13.28 -15.64 -14.34
C THR A 119 14.71 -16.02 -13.95
N LYS A 120 14.88 -16.91 -12.97
CA LYS A 120 16.17 -17.40 -12.42
C LYS A 120 17.12 -16.29 -11.92
N LYS A 121 16.62 -15.08 -11.70
CA LYS A 121 17.42 -13.93 -11.22
C LYS A 121 17.51 -13.86 -9.71
N PHE A 122 16.63 -14.52 -9.00
CA PHE A 122 16.53 -14.48 -7.54
C PHE A 122 17.11 -15.77 -6.96
N LYS A 123 18.06 -15.63 -6.03
CA LYS A 123 18.70 -16.79 -5.36
C LYS A 123 17.75 -17.46 -4.37
N GLU A 124 17.08 -16.63 -3.57
CA GLU A 124 16.12 -17.08 -2.56
C GLU A 124 14.83 -16.28 -2.73
N ILE A 125 13.75 -16.99 -3.00
CA ILE A 125 12.44 -16.39 -3.14
C ILE A 125 11.42 -17.21 -2.37
N SER A 126 10.67 -16.55 -1.50
CA SER A 126 9.66 -17.20 -0.65
C SER A 126 8.49 -16.24 -0.36
N VAL A 127 7.42 -16.77 0.19
CA VAL A 127 6.27 -15.98 0.67
C VAL A 127 6.37 -15.84 2.18
N LYS A 128 6.30 -14.59 2.67
CA LYS A 128 6.31 -14.25 4.10
C LYS A 128 4.93 -13.74 4.51
N LYS A 129 4.38 -14.25 5.62
CA LYS A 129 3.18 -13.68 6.25
C LYS A 129 3.60 -12.46 7.09
N CYS A 130 2.94 -11.34 6.89
CA CYS A 130 3.22 -10.08 7.59
C CYS A 130 2.01 -9.15 7.60
N LEU A 131 2.10 -8.03 8.30
CA LEU A 131 1.13 -6.96 8.17
C LEU A 131 1.38 -6.20 6.86
N ILE A 132 0.33 -6.05 6.08
CA ILE A 132 0.34 -5.35 4.80
C ILE A 132 -0.44 -4.05 4.89
N ASN A 133 -0.10 -3.12 4.01
CA ASN A 133 -0.81 -1.86 3.86
C ASN A 133 -1.84 -2.01 2.74
N LEU A 134 -3.13 -1.85 3.06
CA LEU A 134 -4.16 -1.84 2.03
C LEU A 134 -4.24 -0.45 1.39
N PRO A 135 -4.11 -0.33 0.07
CA PRO A 135 -4.50 0.87 -0.63
C PRO A 135 -6.03 1.02 -0.55
N TYR A 136 -6.49 2.23 -0.31
CA TYR A 136 -7.90 2.60 -0.36
C TYR A 136 -8.38 2.73 -1.80
#